data_f5c28380701f192aaba910212b4b21d9
#
_entry.id   f5c28380701f192aaba910212b4b21d9
#
_cell.length_a   1.000
_cell.length_b   1.000
_cell.length_c   1.000
_cell.angle_alpha   90.00
_cell.angle_beta   90.00
_cell.angle_gamma   90.00
#
_symmetry.space_group_name_H-M   'P 1'
#
loop_
_entity.id
_entity.type
_entity.pdbx_description
1 polymer ?
#
loop_
_entity_poly.entity_id
_entity_poly.type
_entity_poly.pdbx_seq_one_letter_code
_entity_poly.pdbx_strand_id
1 'polypeptide(L)'
;MIRVIGCHKKDVFVLTMQGHAGYAEKGRDIVCAGASALLHSLAATLKLLELPQLRVELADGQARISCRVESATVHALFYQTLVGLILLQQEYPDNIHVNTAGFFEGDLYTEEETA
;
A
#
# COMPACT_ATOMS: atom_id res chain seq x y z
N MET A 1 -4.91 1.88 -15.04
CA MET A 1 -4.43 2.63 -13.84
C MET A 1 -4.54 1.75 -12.60
N ILE A 2 -3.50 1.67 -11.82
CA ILE A 2 -3.53 1.01 -10.54
C ILE A 2 -4.13 1.97 -9.53
N ARG A 3 -5.07 1.49 -8.73
CA ARG A 3 -5.68 2.29 -7.67
C ARG A 3 -5.38 1.65 -6.34
N VAL A 4 -4.75 2.42 -5.45
CA VAL A 4 -4.36 1.96 -4.13
C VAL A 4 -5.12 2.75 -3.09
N ILE A 5 -5.67 2.06 -2.10
CA ILE A 5 -6.35 2.71 -0.98
C ILE A 5 -5.76 2.17 0.31
N GLY A 6 -5.24 3.06 1.13
CA GLY A 6 -4.76 2.73 2.47
C GLY A 6 -5.72 3.28 3.50
N CYS A 7 -6.14 2.47 4.42
CA CYS A 7 -7.10 2.87 5.43
C CYS A 7 -6.66 2.35 6.81
N HIS A 8 -6.74 3.20 7.81
CA HIS A 8 -6.44 2.82 9.18
C HIS A 8 -7.62 3.25 10.03
N LYS A 9 -8.44 2.30 10.44
CA LYS A 9 -9.58 2.57 11.29
C LYS A 9 -9.45 1.77 12.56
N LYS A 10 -9.53 2.46 13.68
CA LYS A 10 -9.38 1.85 14.98
C LYS A 10 -8.04 1.10 15.00
N ASP A 11 -8.05 -0.20 15.16
CA ASP A 11 -6.84 -0.96 15.26
C ASP A 11 -6.51 -1.74 14.01
N VAL A 12 -7.17 -1.48 12.90
CA VAL A 12 -7.02 -2.29 11.71
C VAL A 12 -6.48 -1.48 10.56
N PHE A 13 -5.43 -1.99 9.92
CA PHE A 13 -4.92 -1.43 8.67
C PHE A 13 -5.47 -2.27 7.54
N VAL A 14 -5.91 -1.61 6.48
CA VAL A 14 -6.34 -2.27 5.26
C VAL A 14 -5.67 -1.57 4.08
N LEU A 15 -5.03 -2.34 3.24
CA LEU A 15 -4.41 -1.81 2.03
C LEU A 15 -4.95 -2.60 0.85
N THR A 16 -5.56 -1.91 -0.11
CA THR A 16 -6.10 -2.56 -1.30
C THR A 16 -5.43 -1.98 -2.53
N MET A 17 -5.30 -2.79 -3.55
CA MET A 17 -4.74 -2.38 -4.83
C MET A 17 -5.53 -3.06 -5.93
N GLN A 18 -5.97 -2.28 -6.92
CA GLN A 18 -6.75 -2.81 -8.03
C GLN A 18 -6.29 -2.24 -9.34
N GLY A 19 -6.36 -3.03 -10.38
CA GLY A 19 -6.11 -2.60 -11.75
C GLY A 19 -4.71 -2.89 -12.22
N HIS A 20 -4.43 -2.46 -13.42
CA HIS A 20 -3.12 -2.60 -14.03
C HIS A 20 -2.63 -1.21 -14.44
N ALA A 21 -1.34 -0.99 -14.40
CA ALA A 21 -0.79 0.33 -14.61
C ALA A 21 -1.01 0.86 -16.02
N GLY A 22 -1.00 -0.04 -17.01
CA GLY A 22 -1.14 0.41 -18.38
C GLY A 22 0.08 1.13 -18.91
N TYR A 23 1.22 0.94 -18.28
CA TYR A 23 2.45 1.60 -18.71
C TYR A 23 3.09 0.86 -19.89
N ALA A 24 2.99 -0.45 -19.91
CA ALA A 24 3.50 -1.28 -20.98
C ALA A 24 2.76 -2.61 -20.97
N GLU A 25 3.11 -3.49 -21.90
CA GLU A 25 2.47 -4.80 -21.97
C GLU A 25 2.79 -5.62 -20.75
N LYS A 26 1.96 -6.60 -20.48
CA LYS A 26 2.15 -7.50 -19.37
C LYS A 26 3.54 -8.15 -19.51
N GLY A 27 4.27 -8.16 -18.43
CA GLY A 27 5.63 -8.70 -18.42
C GLY A 27 6.70 -7.64 -18.66
N ARG A 28 6.31 -6.44 -19.11
CA ARG A 28 7.26 -5.36 -19.37
C ARG A 28 6.85 -4.08 -18.64
N ASP A 29 5.83 -4.16 -17.83
CA ASP A 29 5.29 -2.98 -17.13
C ASP A 29 6.04 -2.77 -15.82
N ILE A 30 6.96 -1.82 -15.82
CA ILE A 30 7.77 -1.56 -14.63
C ILE A 30 6.96 -0.95 -13.49
N VAL A 31 5.86 -0.27 -13.80
CA VAL A 31 5.02 0.31 -12.76
C VAL A 31 4.26 -0.81 -12.04
N CYS A 32 3.72 -1.76 -12.79
CA CYS A 32 3.09 -2.93 -12.20
C CYS A 32 4.09 -3.72 -11.37
N ALA A 33 5.29 -3.91 -11.88
CA ALA A 33 6.34 -4.65 -11.19
C ALA A 33 6.72 -3.94 -9.89
N GLY A 34 6.86 -2.62 -9.93
CA GLY A 34 7.22 -1.85 -8.74
C GLY A 34 6.14 -1.92 -7.67
N ALA A 35 4.88 -1.72 -8.07
CA ALA A 35 3.78 -1.76 -7.13
C ALA A 35 3.62 -3.16 -6.54
N SER A 36 3.76 -4.19 -7.37
CA SER A 36 3.65 -5.58 -6.92
C SER A 36 4.76 -5.94 -5.95
N ALA A 37 5.98 -5.49 -6.22
CA ALA A 37 7.11 -5.78 -5.34
C ALA A 37 6.88 -5.18 -3.96
N LEU A 38 6.38 -3.94 -3.90
CA LEU A 38 6.11 -3.29 -2.63
C LEU A 38 5.02 -4.02 -1.85
N LEU A 39 3.96 -4.40 -2.53
CA LEU A 39 2.84 -5.04 -1.87
C LEU A 39 3.15 -6.46 -1.43
N HIS A 40 3.81 -7.22 -2.29
CA HIS A 40 4.15 -8.61 -1.98
C HIS A 40 5.20 -8.68 -0.87
N SER A 41 6.12 -7.73 -0.80
CA SER A 41 7.10 -7.72 0.27
C SER A 41 6.43 -7.39 1.61
N LEU A 42 5.45 -6.51 1.62
CA LEU A 42 4.68 -6.24 2.83
C LEU A 42 3.96 -7.51 3.26
N ALA A 43 3.24 -8.16 2.35
CA ALA A 43 2.49 -9.36 2.67
C ALA A 43 3.40 -10.45 3.21
N ALA A 44 4.55 -10.66 2.58
CA ALA A 44 5.49 -11.69 3.00
C ALA A 44 6.07 -11.39 4.38
N THR A 45 6.40 -10.14 4.64
CA THR A 45 6.95 -9.75 5.93
C THR A 45 5.92 -9.95 7.04
N LEU A 46 4.68 -9.55 6.79
CA LEU A 46 3.62 -9.72 7.79
C LEU A 46 3.36 -11.20 8.07
N LYS A 47 3.47 -12.06 7.06
CA LYS A 47 3.31 -13.49 7.26
C LYS A 47 4.45 -14.04 8.12
N LEU A 48 5.66 -13.57 7.88
CA LEU A 48 6.81 -14.02 8.67
C LEU A 48 6.70 -13.60 10.13
N LEU A 49 6.01 -12.52 10.41
CA LEU A 49 5.82 -12.06 11.76
C LEU A 49 4.70 -12.84 12.48
N GLU A 50 3.99 -13.71 11.75
CA GLU A 50 2.96 -14.55 12.31
C GLU A 50 1.90 -13.77 13.10
N LEU A 51 1.43 -12.69 12.50
CA LEU A 51 0.49 -11.81 13.18
C LEU A 51 -0.90 -12.45 13.22
N PRO A 52 -1.62 -12.27 14.34
CA PRO A 52 -2.99 -12.77 14.40
C PRO A 52 -3.87 -11.93 13.51
N GLN A 53 -4.90 -12.56 12.95
CA GLN A 53 -5.89 -11.87 12.14
C GLN A 53 -5.34 -11.23 10.86
N LEU A 54 -4.20 -11.71 10.39
CA LEU A 54 -3.67 -11.26 9.13
C LEU A 54 -4.47 -11.91 7.99
N ARG A 55 -4.90 -11.07 7.03
CA ARG A 55 -5.58 -11.56 5.83
C ARG A 55 -4.85 -11.01 4.63
N VAL A 56 -4.48 -11.89 3.73
CA VAL A 56 -3.78 -11.53 2.50
C VAL A 56 -4.49 -12.19 1.34
N GLU A 57 -4.96 -11.38 0.39
CA GLU A 57 -5.60 -11.87 -0.81
C GLU A 57 -4.85 -11.25 -1.98
N LEU A 58 -4.21 -12.06 -2.78
CA LEU A 58 -3.42 -11.60 -3.91
C LEU A 58 -3.90 -12.33 -5.16
N ALA A 59 -4.26 -11.58 -6.17
CA ALA A 59 -4.67 -12.10 -7.46
C ALA A 59 -4.20 -11.15 -8.54
N ASP A 60 -4.28 -11.58 -9.78
CA ASP A 60 -3.87 -10.72 -10.89
C ASP A 60 -4.75 -9.47 -10.92
N GLY A 61 -4.13 -8.30 -10.85
CA GLY A 61 -4.86 -7.03 -10.87
C GLY A 61 -5.63 -6.70 -9.61
N GLN A 62 -5.44 -7.47 -8.52
CA GLN A 62 -6.20 -7.23 -7.32
C GLN A 62 -5.46 -7.74 -6.09
N ALA A 63 -5.39 -6.94 -5.06
CA ALA A 63 -4.73 -7.35 -3.81
C ALA A 63 -5.38 -6.67 -2.62
N ARG A 64 -5.41 -7.38 -1.50
CA ARG A 64 -5.92 -6.81 -0.26
C ARG A 64 -5.12 -7.40 0.89
N ILE A 65 -4.61 -6.54 1.75
CA ILE A 65 -3.87 -6.94 2.94
C ILE A 65 -4.51 -6.22 4.12
N SER A 66 -4.88 -6.96 5.15
CA SER A 66 -5.41 -6.35 6.36
C SER A 66 -4.89 -7.06 7.60
N CYS A 67 -4.66 -6.31 8.65
CA CYS A 67 -4.29 -6.90 9.93
C CYS A 67 -4.49 -5.88 11.03
N ARG A 68 -4.47 -6.37 12.26
CA ARG A 68 -4.52 -5.47 13.41
C ARG A 68 -3.17 -4.83 13.60
N VAL A 69 -3.19 -3.59 14.06
CA VAL A 69 -1.96 -2.87 14.37
C VAL A 69 -1.57 -3.25 15.77
N GLU A 70 -0.65 -4.19 15.89
CA GLU A 70 -0.26 -4.68 17.19
C GLU A 70 0.94 -3.93 17.77
N SER A 71 1.67 -3.24 16.94
CA SER A 71 2.93 -2.64 17.36
C SER A 71 3.38 -1.56 16.41
N ALA A 72 4.37 -0.80 16.85
CA ALA A 72 5.00 0.22 16.01
C ALA A 72 5.66 -0.41 14.78
N THR A 73 6.11 -1.65 14.90
CA THR A 73 6.73 -2.35 13.77
C THR A 73 5.72 -2.54 12.63
N VAL A 74 4.53 -3.03 12.96
CA VAL A 74 3.50 -3.23 11.95
C VAL A 74 3.10 -1.90 11.32
N HIS A 75 2.96 -0.87 12.14
CA HIS A 75 2.61 0.47 11.68
C HIS A 75 3.66 0.96 10.69
N ALA A 76 4.93 0.79 11.02
CA ALA A 76 6.03 1.24 10.16
C ALA A 76 6.06 0.50 8.83
N LEU A 77 5.72 -0.79 8.83
CA LEU A 77 5.72 -1.57 7.59
C LEU A 77 4.66 -1.07 6.62
N PHE A 78 3.45 -0.77 7.12
CA PHE A 78 2.41 -0.21 6.27
C PHE A 78 2.80 1.19 5.78
N TYR A 79 3.39 2.00 6.65
CA TYR A 79 3.83 3.33 6.27
C TYR A 79 4.87 3.24 5.16
N GLN A 80 5.86 2.39 5.31
CA GLN A 80 6.91 2.26 4.32
C GLN A 80 6.34 1.84 2.96
N THR A 81 5.41 0.90 2.98
CA THR A 81 4.81 0.43 1.74
C THR A 81 4.02 1.56 1.06
N LEU A 82 3.23 2.30 1.83
CA LEU A 82 2.47 3.41 1.27
C LEU A 82 3.38 4.52 0.75
N VAL A 83 4.45 4.83 1.47
CA VAL A 83 5.41 5.83 1.01
C VAL A 83 6.03 5.39 -0.32
N GLY A 84 6.38 4.11 -0.44
CA GLY A 84 6.91 3.58 -1.69
C GLY A 84 5.93 3.72 -2.85
N LEU A 85 4.65 3.45 -2.58
CA LEU A 85 3.63 3.59 -3.61
C LEU A 85 3.39 5.06 -3.99
N ILE A 86 3.49 5.97 -3.02
CA ILE A 86 3.37 7.39 -3.28
C ILE A 86 4.54 7.88 -4.14
N LEU A 87 5.75 7.40 -3.88
CA LEU A 87 6.90 7.75 -4.69
C LEU A 87 6.72 7.25 -6.12
N LEU A 88 6.13 6.07 -6.27
CA LEU A 88 5.85 5.52 -7.59
C LEU A 88 4.83 6.40 -8.32
N GLN A 89 3.81 6.86 -7.60
CA GLN A 89 2.81 7.76 -8.15
C GLN A 89 3.44 9.07 -8.61
N GLN A 90 4.40 9.59 -7.88
CA GLN A 90 5.05 10.84 -8.26
C GLN A 90 5.77 10.70 -9.60
N GLU A 91 6.34 9.53 -9.88
CA GLU A 91 7.03 9.30 -11.13
C GLU A 91 6.07 8.91 -12.26
N TYR A 92 4.98 8.24 -11.94
CA TYR A 92 4.07 7.73 -12.96
C TYR A 92 2.61 8.08 -12.61
N PRO A 93 2.30 9.37 -12.55
CA PRO A 93 0.97 9.81 -12.07
C PRO A 93 -0.19 9.36 -12.96
N ASP A 94 0.10 9.02 -14.21
CA ASP A 94 -0.95 8.57 -15.13
C ASP A 94 -1.20 7.08 -15.01
N ASN A 95 -0.41 6.38 -14.24
CA ASN A 95 -0.44 4.92 -14.18
C ASN A 95 -0.80 4.35 -12.82
N ILE A 96 -0.64 5.13 -11.76
CA ILE A 96 -0.96 4.70 -10.40
C ILE A 96 -1.48 5.89 -9.58
N HIS A 97 -2.55 5.64 -8.84
CA HIS A 97 -3.15 6.65 -7.96
C HIS A 97 -3.27 6.05 -6.56
N VAL A 98 -2.75 6.74 -5.57
CA VAL A 98 -2.72 6.29 -4.19
C VAL A 98 -3.56 7.21 -3.33
N ASN A 99 -4.56 6.65 -2.66
CA ASN A 99 -5.43 7.39 -1.75
C ASN A 99 -5.09 6.98 -0.33
N THR A 100 -4.53 7.89 0.44
CA THR A 100 -4.13 7.64 1.81
C THR A 100 -4.92 8.47 2.81
N ALA A 101 -6.01 9.08 2.38
CA ALA A 101 -6.78 9.97 3.24
C ALA A 101 -7.21 9.29 4.53
N GLY A 102 -7.60 8.01 4.45
CA GLY A 102 -8.03 7.28 5.63
C GLY A 102 -6.88 6.73 6.46
N PHE A 103 -5.65 6.83 5.95
CA PHE A 103 -4.50 6.24 6.63
C PHE A 103 -3.73 7.28 7.43
N PHE A 104 -3.47 8.44 6.83
CA PHE A 104 -2.70 9.48 7.47
C PHE A 104 -3.57 10.51 8.17
N GLU A 105 -4.86 10.23 8.24
CA GLU A 105 -5.78 11.17 8.83
C GLU A 105 -5.38 11.51 10.25
N GLY A 106 -5.31 12.76 10.53
CA GLY A 106 -4.90 13.20 11.85
C GLY A 106 -3.43 13.11 12.12
N ASP A 107 -2.67 12.73 11.10
CA ASP A 107 -1.30 12.51 11.24
C ASP A 107 -0.52 13.75 10.98
N LEU A 108 0.75 13.59 10.97
CA LEU A 108 1.65 14.61 10.89
C LEU A 108 1.50 15.50 9.79
N TYR A 109 0.89 15.05 8.79
CA TYR A 109 0.80 15.75 7.74
C TYR A 109 0.31 17.03 7.91
N THR A 110 -0.60 17.05 8.68
CA THR A 110 -1.22 18.18 8.79
C THR A 110 -0.43 19.21 9.34
N GLU A 111 0.48 18.95 9.91
CA GLU A 111 1.16 19.91 10.41
C GLU A 111 2.05 20.46 9.62
N GLU A 112 2.42 20.01 8.99
CA GLU A 112 3.20 20.54 8.35
C GLU A 112 2.85 21.28 7.52
N GLU A 113 2.07 21.02 7.47
CA GLU A 113 1.72 21.63 6.95
C GLU A 113 1.80 22.65 6.99
N THR A 114 1.80 22.44 7.02
CA THR A 114 1.82 23.19 7.05
C THR A 114 2.44 23.87 7.16
N ALA A 115 2.70 23.65 7.21
CA ALA A 115 3.50 24.34 7.32
C ALA A 115 4.06 24.89 6.66
#